data_609687cbf843715bdd27fb98d41653b9
#
_entry.id   609687cbf843715bdd27fb98d41653b9
#
_cell.length_a   1.000
_cell.length_b   1.000
_cell.length_c   1.000
_cell.angle_alpha   90.00
_cell.angle_beta   90.00
_cell.angle_gamma   90.00
#
_symmetry.space_group_name_H-M   'P 1'
#
loop_
_entity.id
_entity.type
_entity.pdbx_description
1 polymer ?
#
loop_
_entity_poly.entity_id
_entity_poly.type
_entity_poly.pdbx_seq_one_letter_code
_entity_poly.pdbx_strand_id
1 'polypeptide(L)'
;MDVAIIVPTLGRSEALGPLVKNLRDTTPPVYRLCFVIDPDDEASHAALASLELAPEVLVLQQGGTYPVKVNAGARVTDQPLLLPTADDVVFHPGWYEAALPHFENGVQVVGTSDLTPATKNGNHATMPILTRSYVEEPGAAYGEKGVVFHEGYHHNFVETELWQLACHRGVAIFEPSSVVEHRHPAWGTAEVDDTYRRGSLAGWGSDRALFEGRLARWKS
;
A
#
# COMPACT_ATOMS: atom_id res chain seq x y z
N MET A 1 -12.68 5.29 -12.36
CA MET A 1 -11.47 6.10 -11.98
C MET A 1 -10.26 5.22 -12.12
N ASP A 2 -9.10 5.75 -12.53
CA ASP A 2 -7.88 4.95 -12.62
C ASP A 2 -7.15 4.92 -11.27
N VAL A 3 -6.42 3.83 -10.99
CA VAL A 3 -5.70 3.65 -9.73
C VAL A 3 -4.20 3.47 -9.97
N ALA A 4 -3.36 4.18 -9.20
CA ALA A 4 -1.94 3.88 -9.09
C ALA A 4 -1.72 2.83 -8.00
N ILE A 5 -1.24 1.66 -8.39
CA ILE A 5 -0.86 0.57 -7.49
C ILE A 5 0.64 0.73 -7.25
N ILE A 6 1.03 1.09 -6.04
CA ILE A 6 2.41 1.40 -5.67
C ILE A 6 2.97 0.24 -4.87
N VAL A 7 3.98 -0.41 -5.41
CA VAL A 7 4.60 -1.64 -4.87
C VAL A 7 6.07 -1.38 -4.54
N PRO A 8 6.38 -0.94 -3.33
CA PRO A 8 7.76 -1.03 -2.84
C PRO A 8 8.18 -2.49 -2.76
N THR A 9 9.39 -2.79 -3.27
CA THR A 9 9.95 -4.14 -3.17
C THR A 9 11.37 -4.11 -2.61
N LEU A 10 11.77 -5.19 -1.96
CA LEU A 10 13.07 -5.35 -1.33
C LEU A 10 13.49 -6.81 -1.36
N GLY A 11 14.33 -7.19 -2.32
CA GLY A 11 14.96 -8.52 -2.37
C GLY A 11 14.00 -9.69 -2.60
N ARG A 12 12.83 -9.45 -3.22
CA ARG A 12 11.81 -10.48 -3.57
C ARG A 12 11.55 -10.53 -5.06
N SER A 13 12.61 -10.62 -5.85
CA SER A 13 12.53 -10.62 -7.30
C SER A 13 11.58 -11.67 -7.89
N GLU A 14 11.46 -12.83 -7.22
CA GLU A 14 10.58 -13.93 -7.61
C GLU A 14 9.08 -13.62 -7.45
N ALA A 15 8.71 -12.64 -6.62
CA ALA A 15 7.31 -12.24 -6.43
C ALA A 15 6.77 -11.36 -7.57
N LEU A 16 7.64 -10.65 -8.28
CA LEU A 16 7.25 -9.59 -9.22
C LEU A 16 6.48 -10.12 -10.43
N GLY A 17 6.96 -11.21 -11.05
CA GLY A 17 6.28 -11.84 -12.18
C GLY A 17 4.87 -12.36 -11.84
N PRO A 18 4.72 -13.16 -10.78
CA PRO A 18 3.41 -13.59 -10.29
C PRO A 18 2.45 -12.45 -9.98
N LEU A 19 2.92 -11.35 -9.36
CA LEU A 19 2.11 -10.18 -9.05
C LEU A 19 1.60 -9.48 -10.33
N VAL A 20 2.48 -9.25 -11.31
CA VAL A 20 2.09 -8.67 -12.61
C VAL A 20 1.04 -9.53 -13.29
N LYS A 21 1.25 -10.86 -13.31
CA LYS A 21 0.27 -11.80 -13.88
C LYS A 21 -1.06 -11.76 -13.14
N ASN A 22 -1.05 -11.77 -11.81
CA ASN A 22 -2.25 -11.73 -10.99
C ASN A 22 -3.06 -10.44 -11.26
N LEU A 23 -2.41 -9.28 -11.30
CA LEU A 23 -3.08 -8.02 -11.62
C LEU A 23 -3.73 -8.03 -13.01
N ARG A 24 -3.04 -8.54 -14.02
CA ARG A 24 -3.60 -8.66 -15.38
C ARG A 24 -4.83 -9.56 -15.44
N ASP A 25 -4.85 -10.62 -14.64
CA ASP A 25 -5.93 -11.61 -14.62
C ASP A 25 -7.16 -11.12 -13.82
N THR A 26 -6.99 -10.20 -12.86
CA THR A 26 -8.01 -9.84 -11.87
C THR A 26 -8.45 -8.38 -11.89
N THR A 27 -7.75 -7.52 -12.64
CA THR A 27 -7.99 -6.08 -12.61
C THR A 27 -8.25 -5.57 -14.03
N PRO A 28 -9.32 -4.77 -14.25
CA PRO A 28 -9.51 -4.09 -15.53
C PRO A 28 -8.28 -3.22 -15.88
N PRO A 29 -8.03 -2.90 -17.16
CA PRO A 29 -6.85 -2.11 -17.59
C PRO A 29 -7.00 -0.61 -17.24
N VAL A 30 -7.37 -0.32 -15.99
CA VAL A 30 -7.60 1.02 -15.43
C VAL A 30 -6.59 1.31 -14.32
N TYR A 31 -5.41 0.70 -14.39
CA TYR A 31 -4.38 0.90 -13.37
C TYR A 31 -3.03 1.32 -13.96
N ARG A 32 -2.24 2.01 -13.14
CA ARG A 32 -0.80 2.20 -13.29
C ARG A 32 -0.10 1.41 -12.19
N LEU A 33 0.70 0.42 -12.56
CA LEU A 33 1.53 -0.32 -11.61
C LEU A 33 2.90 0.38 -11.48
N CYS A 34 3.27 0.79 -10.29
CA CYS A 34 4.53 1.45 -9.99
C CYS A 34 5.36 0.59 -9.03
N PHE A 35 6.35 -0.11 -9.53
CA PHE A 35 7.37 -0.75 -8.69
C PHE A 35 8.38 0.30 -8.21
N VAL A 36 8.67 0.29 -6.91
CA VAL A 36 9.67 1.16 -6.30
C VAL A 36 10.77 0.30 -5.69
N ILE A 37 11.94 0.30 -6.33
CA ILE A 37 13.03 -0.65 -6.10
C ILE A 37 14.27 0.11 -5.63
N ASP A 38 15.01 -0.46 -4.67
CA ASP A 38 16.33 0.07 -4.30
C ASP A 38 17.28 0.04 -5.51
N PRO A 39 18.10 1.09 -5.71
CA PRO A 39 19.02 1.15 -6.84
C PRO A 39 20.04 0.00 -6.90
N ASP A 40 20.33 -0.62 -5.76
CA ASP A 40 21.28 -1.74 -5.60
C ASP A 40 20.60 -3.12 -5.59
N ASP A 41 19.27 -3.21 -5.75
CA ASP A 41 18.54 -4.49 -5.88
C ASP A 41 18.60 -5.01 -7.33
N GLU A 42 19.79 -5.45 -7.75
CA GLU A 42 20.06 -5.94 -9.10
C GLU A 42 19.12 -7.10 -9.49
N ALA A 43 18.77 -7.98 -8.55
CA ALA A 43 17.90 -9.12 -8.81
C ALA A 43 16.47 -8.68 -9.20
N SER A 44 15.89 -7.73 -8.50
CA SER A 44 14.57 -7.19 -8.83
C SER A 44 14.59 -6.41 -10.14
N HIS A 45 15.65 -5.63 -10.42
CA HIS A 45 15.82 -4.96 -11.71
C HIS A 45 15.90 -5.95 -12.86
N ALA A 46 16.71 -7.02 -12.73
CA ALA A 46 16.83 -8.07 -13.74
C ALA A 46 15.50 -8.83 -13.95
N ALA A 47 14.79 -9.14 -12.87
CA ALA A 47 13.49 -9.80 -12.96
C ALA A 47 12.49 -8.96 -13.75
N LEU A 48 12.34 -7.67 -13.45
CA LEU A 48 11.43 -6.77 -14.19
C LEU A 48 11.86 -6.56 -15.64
N ALA A 49 13.17 -6.46 -15.92
CA ALA A 49 13.68 -6.33 -17.27
C ALA A 49 13.39 -7.57 -18.14
N SER A 50 13.25 -8.76 -17.52
CA SER A 50 12.90 -10.01 -18.20
C SER A 50 11.40 -10.16 -18.49
N LEU A 51 10.54 -9.36 -17.86
CA LEU A 51 9.10 -9.38 -18.10
C LEU A 51 8.76 -8.50 -19.30
N GLU A 52 7.84 -8.96 -20.15
CA GLU A 52 7.18 -8.10 -21.12
C GLU A 52 6.25 -7.13 -20.37
N LEU A 53 6.82 -6.05 -19.87
CA LEU A 53 6.06 -5.04 -19.15
C LEU A 53 5.20 -4.24 -20.13
N ALA A 54 3.91 -4.17 -19.84
CA ALA A 54 3.00 -3.32 -20.58
C ALA A 54 3.23 -1.84 -20.23
N PRO A 55 2.79 -0.89 -21.08
CA PRO A 55 3.01 0.55 -20.87
C PRO A 55 2.49 1.09 -19.54
N GLU A 56 1.55 0.37 -18.90
CA GLU A 56 1.00 0.73 -17.58
C GLU A 56 1.97 0.44 -16.42
N VAL A 57 3.10 -0.24 -16.66
CA VAL A 57 4.08 -0.55 -15.61
C VAL A 57 5.20 0.49 -15.61
N LEU A 58 5.39 1.12 -14.47
CA LEU A 58 6.47 2.06 -14.18
C LEU A 58 7.44 1.43 -13.19
N VAL A 59 8.74 1.57 -13.43
CA VAL A 59 9.79 1.16 -12.51
C VAL A 59 10.55 2.38 -12.02
N LEU A 60 10.49 2.66 -10.72
CA LEU A 60 11.17 3.78 -10.07
C LEU A 60 12.30 3.27 -9.20
N GLN A 61 13.51 3.79 -9.41
CA GLN A 61 14.66 3.55 -8.55
C GLN A 61 14.64 4.52 -7.37
N GLN A 62 14.30 4.03 -6.19
CA GLN A 62 14.25 4.81 -4.96
C GLN A 62 14.59 3.93 -3.77
N GLY A 63 15.70 4.20 -3.11
CA GLY A 63 16.06 3.60 -1.83
C GLY A 63 15.32 4.24 -0.66
N GLY A 64 15.37 3.58 0.49
CA GLY A 64 14.81 4.09 1.73
C GLY A 64 13.79 3.15 2.38
N THR A 65 13.11 3.67 3.39
CA THR A 65 12.08 2.95 4.14
C THR A 65 10.81 2.76 3.31
N TYR A 66 9.92 1.89 3.76
CA TYR A 66 8.64 1.62 3.07
C TYR A 66 7.85 2.92 2.80
N PRO A 67 7.60 3.83 3.78
CA PRO A 67 6.89 5.07 3.51
C PRO A 67 7.60 6.00 2.51
N VAL A 68 8.93 6.07 2.53
CA VAL A 68 9.70 6.87 1.55
C VAL A 68 9.46 6.37 0.13
N LYS A 69 9.49 5.06 -0.07
CA LYS A 69 9.24 4.43 -1.37
C LYS A 69 7.78 4.64 -1.84
N VAL A 70 6.80 4.45 -0.95
CA VAL A 70 5.38 4.71 -1.27
C VAL A 70 5.17 6.16 -1.69
N ASN A 71 5.69 7.12 -0.94
CA ASN A 71 5.56 8.53 -1.26
C ASN A 71 6.26 8.89 -2.59
N ALA A 72 7.41 8.28 -2.89
CA ALA A 72 8.08 8.46 -4.17
C ALA A 72 7.23 7.95 -5.34
N GLY A 73 6.64 6.75 -5.22
CA GLY A 73 5.72 6.20 -6.22
C GLY A 73 4.47 7.07 -6.42
N ALA A 74 3.90 7.59 -5.32
CA ALA A 74 2.75 8.49 -5.40
C ALA A 74 3.05 9.81 -6.13
N ARG A 75 4.28 10.33 -5.99
CA ARG A 75 4.72 11.58 -6.67
C ARG A 75 4.92 11.43 -8.18
N VAL A 76 5.30 10.24 -8.67
CA VAL A 76 5.57 9.99 -10.09
C VAL A 76 4.38 9.42 -10.85
N THR A 77 3.26 9.22 -10.18
CA THR A 77 1.98 8.77 -10.75
C THR A 77 0.96 9.90 -10.69
N ASP A 78 -0.06 9.87 -11.56
CA ASP A 78 -1.07 10.92 -11.70
C ASP A 78 -2.52 10.42 -11.56
N GLN A 79 -2.70 9.13 -11.30
CA GLN A 79 -4.03 8.51 -11.16
C GLN A 79 -4.79 9.12 -9.98
N PRO A 80 -6.12 9.30 -10.11
CA PRO A 80 -6.96 9.89 -9.05
C PRO A 80 -7.07 9.02 -7.80
N LEU A 81 -6.85 7.71 -7.93
CA LEU A 81 -6.80 6.78 -6.79
C LEU A 81 -5.38 6.26 -6.59
N LEU A 82 -5.01 6.01 -5.35
CA LEU A 82 -3.73 5.44 -4.93
C LEU A 82 -4.00 4.18 -4.10
N LEU A 83 -3.26 3.11 -4.37
CA LEU A 83 -3.20 1.91 -3.55
C LEU A 83 -1.75 1.64 -3.16
N PRO A 84 -1.29 2.10 -1.99
CA PRO A 84 -0.04 1.64 -1.42
C PRO A 84 -0.18 0.17 -1.04
N THR A 85 0.73 -0.67 -1.49
CA THR A 85 0.67 -2.13 -1.28
C THR A 85 2.07 -2.72 -1.14
N ALA A 86 2.20 -4.05 -1.24
CA ALA A 86 3.46 -4.78 -1.14
C ALA A 86 3.57 -5.84 -2.25
N ASP A 87 4.72 -6.50 -2.33
CA ASP A 87 4.99 -7.54 -3.33
C ASP A 87 4.45 -8.94 -2.93
N ASP A 88 3.95 -9.10 -1.71
CA ASP A 88 3.41 -10.34 -1.14
C ASP A 88 1.87 -10.36 -1.05
N VAL A 89 1.21 -9.66 -1.97
CA VAL A 89 -0.25 -9.61 -2.04
C VAL A 89 -0.82 -10.40 -3.21
N VAL A 90 -2.09 -10.79 -3.08
CA VAL A 90 -2.89 -11.41 -4.15
C VAL A 90 -4.19 -10.63 -4.31
N PHE A 91 -4.40 -10.08 -5.49
CA PHE A 91 -5.63 -9.43 -5.88
C PHE A 91 -6.68 -10.47 -6.26
N HIS A 92 -7.85 -10.42 -5.64
CA HIS A 92 -8.96 -11.30 -5.99
C HIS A 92 -9.86 -10.65 -7.06
N PRO A 93 -10.49 -11.43 -7.95
CA PRO A 93 -11.40 -10.88 -8.95
C PRO A 93 -12.51 -10.01 -8.32
N GLY A 94 -12.75 -8.83 -8.89
CA GLY A 94 -13.78 -7.90 -8.40
C GLY A 94 -13.33 -6.98 -7.26
N TRP A 95 -12.08 -7.05 -6.81
CA TRP A 95 -11.57 -6.20 -5.71
C TRP A 95 -11.73 -4.70 -6.00
N TYR A 96 -11.45 -4.31 -7.24
CA TYR A 96 -11.51 -2.92 -7.67
C TYR A 96 -12.96 -2.45 -7.86
N GLU A 97 -13.78 -3.27 -8.53
CA GLU A 97 -15.18 -2.98 -8.79
C GLU A 97 -15.99 -2.84 -7.49
N ALA A 98 -15.64 -3.59 -6.46
CA ALA A 98 -16.26 -3.49 -5.14
C ALA A 98 -15.94 -2.15 -4.45
N ALA A 99 -14.74 -1.63 -4.61
CA ALA A 99 -14.33 -0.38 -3.98
C ALA A 99 -14.84 0.88 -4.71
N LEU A 100 -14.93 0.84 -6.04
CA LEU A 100 -15.15 2.01 -6.88
C LEU A 100 -16.41 2.83 -6.54
N PRO A 101 -17.60 2.22 -6.28
CA PRO A 101 -18.82 2.97 -5.97
C PRO A 101 -18.72 3.87 -4.74
N HIS A 102 -17.87 3.53 -3.78
CA HIS A 102 -17.68 4.34 -2.57
C HIS A 102 -17.05 5.70 -2.89
N PHE A 103 -16.07 5.74 -3.79
CA PHE A 103 -15.44 6.98 -4.23
C PHE A 103 -16.40 7.89 -5.00
N GLU A 104 -17.31 7.33 -5.79
CA GLU A 104 -18.36 8.08 -6.49
C GLU A 104 -19.34 8.74 -5.51
N ASN A 105 -19.50 8.16 -4.31
CA ASN A 105 -20.31 8.69 -3.22
C ASN A 105 -19.53 9.62 -2.26
N GLY A 106 -18.31 10.03 -2.63
CA GLY A 106 -17.53 11.03 -1.88
C GLY A 106 -16.67 10.48 -0.74
N VAL A 107 -16.58 9.16 -0.57
CA VAL A 107 -15.63 8.53 0.36
C VAL A 107 -14.20 8.79 -0.15
N GLN A 108 -13.27 9.06 0.78
CA GLN A 108 -11.88 9.37 0.41
C GLN A 108 -10.93 8.19 0.61
N VAL A 109 -11.27 7.27 1.52
CA VAL A 109 -10.47 6.07 1.82
C VAL A 109 -11.36 4.85 1.93
N VAL A 110 -11.06 3.84 1.12
CA VAL A 110 -11.73 2.54 1.15
C VAL A 110 -10.76 1.49 1.66
N GLY A 111 -11.06 0.90 2.82
CA GLY A 111 -10.30 -0.21 3.37
C GLY A 111 -10.65 -1.51 2.66
N THR A 112 -9.63 -2.24 2.21
CA THR A 112 -9.79 -3.56 1.60
C THR A 112 -9.64 -4.67 2.62
N SER A 113 -10.19 -5.84 2.33
CA SER A 113 -9.98 -7.04 3.13
C SER A 113 -8.69 -7.74 2.71
N ASP A 114 -7.77 -7.95 3.65
CA ASP A 114 -6.56 -8.72 3.44
C ASP A 114 -6.70 -10.19 3.86
N LEU A 115 -7.92 -10.61 4.20
CA LEU A 115 -8.32 -11.92 4.71
C LEU A 115 -7.70 -12.29 6.07
N THR A 116 -6.97 -11.39 6.73
CA THR A 116 -6.42 -11.64 8.06
C THR A 116 -7.43 -11.36 9.17
N PRO A 117 -7.24 -11.91 10.37
CA PRO A 117 -8.08 -11.56 11.52
C PRO A 117 -8.09 -10.08 11.88
N ALA A 118 -7.03 -9.34 11.54
CA ALA A 118 -6.91 -7.91 11.84
C ALA A 118 -7.94 -7.06 11.06
N THR A 119 -8.24 -7.41 9.81
CA THR A 119 -9.17 -6.66 8.97
C THR A 119 -10.61 -7.18 9.03
N LYS A 120 -10.84 -8.37 9.60
CA LYS A 120 -12.14 -9.05 9.60
C LYS A 120 -13.34 -8.20 10.04
N ASN A 121 -13.13 -7.26 10.96
CA ASN A 121 -14.18 -6.41 11.51
C ASN A 121 -14.13 -4.96 10.99
N GLY A 122 -13.30 -4.67 10.00
CA GLY A 122 -13.13 -3.30 9.46
C GLY A 122 -12.42 -2.32 10.41
N ASN A 123 -11.92 -2.78 11.56
CA ASN A 123 -11.20 -1.93 12.51
C ASN A 123 -9.80 -1.55 12.03
N HIS A 124 -9.30 -2.26 11.02
CA HIS A 124 -8.02 -2.04 10.37
C HIS A 124 -8.16 -2.30 8.87
N ALA A 125 -7.33 -1.65 8.07
CA ALA A 125 -7.15 -1.92 6.65
C ALA A 125 -5.66 -1.86 6.32
N THR A 126 -5.10 -2.99 5.85
CA THR A 126 -3.67 -3.09 5.54
C THR A 126 -3.36 -2.44 4.18
N MET A 127 -4.26 -2.60 3.21
CA MET A 127 -4.10 -2.08 1.84
C MET A 127 -5.25 -1.12 1.49
N PRO A 128 -5.34 0.08 2.13
CA PRO A 128 -6.42 1.01 1.84
C PRO A 128 -6.21 1.67 0.47
N ILE A 129 -7.30 1.78 -0.31
CA ILE A 129 -7.34 2.63 -1.51
C ILE A 129 -7.73 4.03 -1.05
N LEU A 130 -7.05 5.06 -1.54
CA LEU A 130 -7.33 6.44 -1.17
C LEU A 130 -7.36 7.36 -2.39
N THR A 131 -8.12 8.45 -2.29
CA THR A 131 -8.09 9.47 -3.34
C THR A 131 -6.80 10.28 -3.26
N ARG A 132 -6.27 10.69 -4.41
CA ARG A 132 -5.13 11.61 -4.48
C ARG A 132 -5.44 12.94 -3.79
N SER A 133 -6.67 13.44 -3.95
CA SER A 133 -7.11 14.68 -3.29
C SER A 133 -7.03 14.60 -1.76
N TYR A 134 -7.27 13.43 -1.16
CA TYR A 134 -7.10 13.24 0.30
C TYR A 134 -5.63 13.33 0.73
N VAL A 135 -4.71 12.87 -0.12
CA VAL A 135 -3.26 13.02 0.12
C VAL A 135 -2.83 14.48 0.03
N GLU A 136 -3.36 15.21 -0.97
CA GLU A 136 -3.03 16.61 -1.19
C GLU A 136 -3.66 17.51 -0.13
N GLU A 137 -4.93 17.28 0.22
CA GLU A 137 -5.71 18.07 1.19
C GLU A 137 -6.81 17.18 1.80
N PRO A 138 -6.86 16.99 3.13
CA PRO A 138 -6.08 17.60 4.21
C PRO A 138 -4.71 16.95 4.49
N GLY A 139 -4.32 15.92 3.73
CA GLY A 139 -3.14 15.10 3.94
C GLY A 139 -3.47 13.74 4.58
N ALA A 140 -2.94 12.65 4.01
CA ALA A 140 -3.20 11.28 4.49
C ALA A 140 -2.41 10.95 5.77
N ALA A 141 -1.24 11.58 5.97
CA ALA A 141 -0.50 11.56 7.23
C ALA A 141 -0.86 12.77 8.09
N TYR A 142 -0.95 12.60 9.41
CA TYR A 142 -1.34 13.68 10.32
C TYR A 142 -0.37 14.86 10.26
N GLY A 143 -0.91 16.06 9.96
CA GLY A 143 -0.15 17.31 9.88
C GLY A 143 0.71 17.47 8.62
N GLU A 144 0.60 16.58 7.64
CA GLU A 144 1.42 16.60 6.44
C GLU A 144 0.54 16.49 5.18
N LYS A 145 0.81 17.33 4.19
CA LYS A 145 0.13 17.34 2.89
C LYS A 145 1.05 16.80 1.80
N GLY A 146 0.46 16.16 0.79
CA GLY A 146 1.21 15.65 -0.36
C GLY A 146 2.00 14.38 -0.08
N VAL A 147 1.80 13.74 1.09
CA VAL A 147 2.40 12.45 1.43
C VAL A 147 1.34 11.44 1.83
N VAL A 148 1.52 10.20 1.40
CA VAL A 148 0.65 9.08 1.76
C VAL A 148 0.93 8.64 3.19
N PHE A 149 2.21 8.48 3.52
CA PHE A 149 2.68 8.04 4.83
C PHE A 149 3.73 8.99 5.40
N HIS A 150 3.74 9.13 6.71
CA HIS A 150 4.81 9.85 7.42
C HIS A 150 6.15 9.13 7.29
N GLU A 151 7.17 9.82 6.74
CA GLU A 151 8.48 9.22 6.42
C GLU A 151 9.36 8.93 7.67
N GLY A 152 8.91 9.32 8.84
CA GLY A 152 9.58 8.98 10.10
C GLY A 152 9.40 7.51 10.52
N TYR A 153 8.44 6.79 9.97
CA TYR A 153 8.30 5.35 10.19
C TYR A 153 9.35 4.57 9.38
N HIS A 154 9.72 3.42 9.93
CA HIS A 154 10.55 2.47 9.18
C HIS A 154 9.69 1.61 8.24
N HIS A 155 8.64 0.97 8.79
CA HIS A 155 7.79 0.05 8.04
C HIS A 155 6.37 -0.07 8.63
N ASN A 156 6.27 -0.27 9.94
CA ASN A 156 5.01 -0.63 10.59
C ASN A 156 4.17 0.60 10.93
N PHE A 157 2.88 0.39 11.20
CA PHE A 157 1.91 1.40 11.66
C PHE A 157 1.58 2.52 10.67
N VAL A 158 2.18 2.56 9.48
CA VAL A 158 1.89 3.60 8.48
C VAL A 158 0.44 3.52 8.00
N GLU A 159 -0.02 2.33 7.60
CA GLU A 159 -1.41 2.08 7.21
C GLU A 159 -2.36 2.18 8.41
N THR A 160 -1.89 1.83 9.62
CA THR A 160 -2.67 1.98 10.85
C THR A 160 -2.96 3.45 11.15
N GLU A 161 -1.96 4.35 11.03
CA GLU A 161 -2.18 5.78 11.18
C GLU A 161 -3.13 6.30 10.11
N LEU A 162 -2.89 5.99 8.84
CA LEU A 162 -3.72 6.43 7.73
C LEU A 162 -5.19 6.01 7.94
N TRP A 163 -5.42 4.73 8.22
CA TRP A 163 -6.76 4.18 8.41
C TRP A 163 -7.48 4.81 9.59
N GLN A 164 -6.85 4.85 10.76
CA GLN A 164 -7.46 5.43 11.96
C GLN A 164 -7.72 6.93 11.80
N LEU A 165 -6.81 7.66 11.15
CA LEU A 165 -6.99 9.09 10.87
C LEU A 165 -8.17 9.33 9.91
N ALA A 166 -8.30 8.52 8.85
CA ALA A 166 -9.41 8.61 7.91
C ALA A 166 -10.76 8.26 8.56
N CYS A 167 -10.78 7.23 9.43
CA CYS A 167 -11.96 6.91 10.25
C CYS A 167 -12.33 8.05 11.20
N HIS A 168 -11.34 8.64 11.90
CA HIS A 168 -11.56 9.77 12.79
C HIS A 168 -12.15 10.99 12.06
N ARG A 169 -11.74 11.23 10.82
CA ARG A 169 -12.26 12.30 9.95
C ARG A 169 -13.63 11.96 9.32
N GLY A 170 -14.14 10.75 9.49
CA GLY A 170 -15.42 10.31 8.92
C GLY A 170 -15.41 10.16 7.39
N VAL A 171 -14.25 9.94 6.78
CA VAL A 171 -14.07 9.86 5.32
C VAL A 171 -13.67 8.46 4.84
N ALA A 172 -13.68 7.47 5.73
CA ALA A 172 -13.32 6.10 5.44
C ALA A 172 -14.51 5.14 5.50
N ILE A 173 -14.46 4.11 4.65
CA ILE A 173 -15.36 2.95 4.72
C ILE A 173 -14.54 1.67 4.51
N PHE A 174 -14.92 0.59 5.17
CA PHE A 174 -14.35 -0.74 4.93
C PHE A 174 -15.26 -1.51 3.98
N GLU A 175 -14.69 -2.02 2.87
CA GLU A 175 -15.40 -2.83 1.88
C GLU A 175 -14.87 -4.27 1.90
N PRO A 176 -15.58 -5.19 2.57
CA PRO A 176 -15.11 -6.57 2.74
C PRO A 176 -15.04 -7.37 1.43
N SER A 177 -15.77 -6.96 0.39
CA SER A 177 -15.73 -7.60 -0.92
C SER A 177 -14.57 -7.13 -1.79
N SER A 178 -13.92 -6.01 -1.42
CA SER A 178 -12.67 -5.56 -2.03
C SER A 178 -11.51 -6.33 -1.40
N VAL A 179 -11.12 -7.46 -2.01
CA VAL A 179 -10.13 -8.38 -1.41
C VAL A 179 -8.77 -8.22 -2.07
N VAL A 180 -7.80 -7.76 -1.26
CA VAL A 180 -6.37 -7.72 -1.55
C VAL A 180 -5.68 -8.54 -0.46
N GLU A 181 -5.57 -9.84 -0.68
CA GLU A 181 -5.04 -10.81 0.29
C GLU A 181 -3.57 -10.53 0.59
N HIS A 182 -3.21 -10.43 1.86
CA HIS A 182 -1.83 -10.22 2.29
C HIS A 182 -1.22 -11.54 2.84
N ARG A 183 -0.24 -12.06 2.15
CA ARG A 183 0.49 -13.26 2.58
C ARG A 183 1.59 -12.86 3.56
N HIS A 184 1.30 -13.03 4.85
CA HIS A 184 2.16 -12.48 5.89
C HIS A 184 2.54 -13.50 6.95
N PRO A 185 3.83 -13.56 7.38
CA PRO A 185 4.32 -14.55 8.36
C PRO A 185 3.59 -14.52 9.71
N ALA A 186 3.17 -13.35 10.19
CA ALA A 186 2.44 -13.22 11.46
C ALA A 186 1.10 -13.98 11.46
N TRP A 187 0.55 -14.29 10.30
CA TRP A 187 -0.71 -15.04 10.13
C TRP A 187 -0.48 -16.48 9.65
N GLY A 188 0.78 -16.90 9.47
CA GLY A 188 1.13 -18.22 9.00
C GLY A 188 0.82 -18.47 7.51
N THR A 189 0.60 -17.40 6.72
CA THR A 189 0.31 -17.47 5.28
C THR A 189 1.53 -17.28 4.40
N ALA A 190 2.69 -16.96 4.99
CA ALA A 190 4.00 -16.88 4.35
C ALA A 190 5.10 -17.32 5.32
N GLU A 191 6.28 -17.63 4.79
CA GLU A 191 7.49 -17.89 5.58
C GLU A 191 8.18 -16.59 6.01
N VAL A 192 8.95 -16.66 7.10
CA VAL A 192 9.77 -15.55 7.57
C VAL A 192 11.04 -15.45 6.72
N ASP A 193 11.09 -14.51 5.80
CA ASP A 193 12.25 -14.21 4.97
C ASP A 193 13.12 -13.05 5.51
N ASP A 194 14.19 -12.71 4.80
CA ASP A 194 15.08 -11.61 5.19
C ASP A 194 14.44 -10.23 4.99
N THR A 195 13.55 -10.08 4.02
CA THR A 195 12.78 -8.86 3.80
C THR A 195 11.87 -8.57 4.99
N TYR A 196 11.17 -9.58 5.50
CA TYR A 196 10.35 -9.46 6.70
C TYR A 196 11.17 -9.09 7.93
N ARG A 197 12.36 -9.72 8.12
CA ARG A 197 13.27 -9.39 9.24
C ARG A 197 13.77 -7.96 9.17
N ARG A 198 14.20 -7.51 7.99
CA ARG A 198 14.76 -6.17 7.76
C ARG A 198 13.70 -5.07 7.80
N GLY A 199 12.50 -5.34 7.29
CA GLY A 199 11.38 -4.40 7.27
C GLY A 199 10.62 -4.42 8.59
N SER A 200 9.76 -5.42 8.77
CA SER A 200 8.77 -5.45 9.83
C SER A 200 9.38 -5.61 11.22
N LEU A 201 10.28 -6.59 11.42
CA LEU A 201 10.81 -6.86 12.77
C LEU A 201 11.78 -5.79 13.26
N ALA A 202 12.65 -5.26 12.39
CA ALA A 202 13.68 -4.29 12.79
C ALA A 202 13.10 -2.96 13.27
N GLY A 203 12.00 -2.49 12.66
CA GLY A 203 11.38 -1.20 12.96
C GLY A 203 10.27 -1.23 14.02
N TRP A 204 9.82 -2.40 14.48
CA TRP A 204 8.58 -2.52 15.25
C TRP A 204 8.50 -1.62 16.48
N GLY A 205 9.54 -1.59 17.32
CA GLY A 205 9.52 -0.84 18.59
C GLY A 205 9.54 0.68 18.39
N SER A 206 10.37 1.16 17.46
CA SER A 206 10.46 2.59 17.12
C SER A 206 9.18 3.09 16.45
N ASP A 207 8.65 2.32 15.51
CA ASP A 207 7.44 2.69 14.77
C ASP A 207 6.22 2.73 15.71
N ARG A 208 6.14 1.78 16.64
CA ARG A 208 5.09 1.77 17.65
C ARG A 208 5.12 3.03 18.54
N ALA A 209 6.30 3.38 19.04
CA ALA A 209 6.45 4.56 19.88
C ALA A 209 6.12 5.86 19.11
N LEU A 210 6.52 5.93 17.84
CA LEU A 210 6.19 7.04 16.96
C LEU A 210 4.67 7.13 16.75
N PHE A 211 4.01 6.01 16.42
CA PHE A 211 2.56 5.95 16.22
C PHE A 211 1.79 6.41 17.47
N GLU A 212 2.13 5.90 18.66
CA GLU A 212 1.50 6.27 19.92
C GLU A 212 1.64 7.79 20.19
N GLY A 213 2.83 8.36 19.93
CA GLY A 213 3.07 9.79 20.07
C GLY A 213 2.31 10.67 19.06
N ARG A 214 2.14 10.19 17.82
CA ARG A 214 1.36 10.88 16.80
C ARG A 214 -0.15 10.76 17.05
N LEU A 215 -0.61 9.57 17.44
CA LEU A 215 -2.00 9.29 17.80
C LEU A 215 -2.52 10.23 18.90
N ALA A 216 -1.70 10.50 19.93
CA ALA A 216 -2.06 11.40 21.02
C ALA A 216 -2.34 12.84 20.55
N ARG A 217 -1.77 13.28 19.42
CA ARG A 217 -1.91 14.64 18.91
C ARG A 217 -3.23 14.91 18.17
N TRP A 218 -3.84 13.91 17.56
CA TRP A 218 -5.05 14.09 16.76
C TRP A 218 -6.30 13.42 17.37
N LYS A 219 -6.13 12.65 18.45
CA LYS A 219 -7.24 12.15 19.27
C LYS A 219 -7.53 13.02 20.51
N SER A 220 -6.66 14.01 20.79
CA SER A 220 -6.90 15.02 21.86
C SER A 220 -7.85 16.10 21.35
#